data_19264d0c5dc918ad96d5521799cf3494
#
_entry.id   19264d0c5dc918ad96d5521799cf3494
#
_cell.length_a   1.000
_cell.length_b   1.000
_cell.length_c   1.000
_cell.angle_alpha   90.00
_cell.angle_beta   90.00
_cell.angle_gamma   90.00
#
_symmetry.space_group_name_H-M   'P 1'
#
loop_
_entity.id
_entity.type
_entity.pdbx_description
1 polymer ?
#
loop_
_entity_poly.entity_id
_entity_poly.type
_entity_poly.pdbx_seq_one_letter_code
_entity_poly.pdbx_strand_id
1 'polypeptide(L)'
;MFAALRTLPGIGRNTAKRGGGIQFFPDSCPRNIQSFLQRWPSHLTGDALAVREPAPGKSHAGLVPFGRPRPYGSQTTELPKDEPDRLEPAALPADPNRAKKFGVHSMALKRARQQPISVVTAYDYPSARLADAAGMDVVLVGDSLGMVVLGRPDTTSVTMAEMVHHCAAAARGVRRALLVGDLPFGSCLTPAEAARNGVRLVKEGRVDAVKIEGGERVACHVRALADAGCAVVGHIGLTPQSHLALGGYRVQGRTCAEALRLVRDAEALQAAGACALVLEMVPSSVAREVTRRVSLPTIGIGAGPHTSGQVQVYHDLLGLYDGKVPCFSGQFASLGQETASALAAYADAVECRVFP
;
A
#
# COMPACT_ATOMS: atom_id res chain seq x y z
N MET A 1 8.96 -53.90 -16.59
CA MET A 1 10.00 -54.40 -17.50
C MET A 1 11.13 -53.39 -17.49
N PHE A 2 12.21 -53.76 -16.78
CA PHE A 2 13.63 -53.39 -16.83
C PHE A 2 13.98 -51.92 -17.09
N ALA A 3 14.52 -51.15 -16.12
CA ALA A 3 15.85 -51.19 -15.45
C ALA A 3 17.01 -50.80 -16.37
N ALA A 4 17.70 -49.72 -16.05
CA ALA A 4 19.15 -49.64 -15.97
C ALA A 4 19.69 -48.34 -15.37
N LEU A 5 20.30 -48.50 -14.26
CA LEU A 5 21.27 -47.69 -13.51
C LEU A 5 22.55 -47.34 -14.33
N ARG A 6 23.20 -46.21 -14.01
CA ARG A 6 24.64 -46.00 -13.81
C ARG A 6 24.89 -44.59 -13.32
N THR A 7 25.21 -44.37 -12.06
CA THR A 7 26.50 -44.31 -11.32
C THR A 7 27.41 -43.12 -11.65
N LEU A 8 27.66 -42.38 -10.60
CA LEU A 8 28.52 -41.27 -10.14
C LEU A 8 30.00 -41.31 -10.61
N PRO A 9 30.82 -40.23 -10.42
CA PRO A 9 31.34 -39.74 -9.13
C PRO A 9 31.38 -38.18 -9.05
N GLY A 10 31.35 -37.48 -7.92
CA GLY A 10 32.15 -37.50 -6.71
C GLY A 10 33.21 -36.38 -6.69
N ILE A 11 33.35 -35.64 -5.55
CA ILE A 11 34.39 -34.65 -5.17
C ILE A 11 33.84 -33.22 -5.22
N GLY A 12 33.81 -32.41 -4.17
CA GLY A 12 34.58 -32.24 -2.98
C GLY A 12 34.00 -31.10 -2.15
N ARG A 13 34.00 -31.25 -0.87
CA ARG A 13 33.66 -30.20 0.12
C ARG A 13 34.68 -29.07 0.06
N ASN A 14 34.22 -27.84 0.06
CA ASN A 14 35.02 -26.75 0.60
C ASN A 14 34.13 -25.75 1.36
N THR A 15 34.37 -25.72 2.65
CA THR A 15 33.83 -24.77 3.61
C THR A 15 34.56 -23.44 3.48
N ALA A 16 33.85 -22.36 3.21
CA ALA A 16 34.35 -21.03 3.50
C ALA A 16 33.19 -20.14 3.92
N LYS A 17 33.17 -19.84 5.23
CA LYS A 17 32.43 -18.70 5.82
C LYS A 17 32.92 -17.41 5.19
N ARG A 18 32.04 -16.61 4.64
CA ARG A 18 32.23 -15.14 4.60
C ARG A 18 30.86 -14.48 4.74
N GLY A 19 30.71 -13.75 5.85
CA GLY A 19 29.66 -12.76 6.05
C GLY A 19 29.81 -11.65 4.99
N GLY A 20 28.70 -11.31 4.35
CA GLY A 20 28.60 -10.20 3.41
C GLY A 20 27.35 -9.42 3.76
N GLY A 21 27.53 -8.30 4.47
CA GLY A 21 26.48 -7.31 4.69
C GLY A 21 25.98 -6.80 3.34
N ILE A 22 24.67 -6.66 3.23
CA ILE A 22 24.01 -6.10 2.05
C ILE A 22 24.32 -4.60 2.05
N GLN A 23 25.18 -4.19 1.13
CA GLN A 23 25.50 -2.79 0.89
C GLN A 23 24.28 -2.04 0.34
N PHE A 24 24.03 -0.88 0.92
CA PHE A 24 23.11 0.13 0.44
C PHE A 24 23.37 0.48 -1.02
N PHE A 25 22.31 0.62 -1.81
CA PHE A 25 22.37 1.05 -3.20
C PHE A 25 22.80 2.53 -3.29
N PRO A 26 23.84 2.85 -4.07
CA PRO A 26 24.11 4.24 -4.40
C PRO A 26 23.09 4.75 -5.44
N ASP A 27 22.80 6.05 -5.39
CA ASP A 27 21.97 6.84 -6.32
C ASP A 27 22.52 6.90 -7.77
N SER A 28 22.98 5.82 -8.33
CA SER A 28 23.45 5.76 -9.71
C SER A 28 22.43 5.10 -10.60
N CYS A 29 21.43 5.89 -10.99
CA CYS A 29 20.70 5.62 -12.23
C CYS A 29 21.69 5.66 -13.40
N PRO A 30 21.71 4.69 -14.31
CA PRO A 30 22.56 4.75 -15.48
C PRO A 30 22.32 6.06 -16.22
N ARG A 31 23.37 6.86 -16.45
CA ARG A 31 23.31 8.18 -17.13
C ARG A 31 22.54 8.15 -18.47
N ASN A 32 22.36 6.98 -19.04
CA ASN A 32 21.64 6.75 -20.29
C ASN A 32 20.11 6.90 -20.22
N ILE A 33 19.47 6.66 -19.08
CA ILE A 33 18.00 6.78 -18.99
C ILE A 33 17.60 8.27 -18.95
N GLN A 34 18.32 9.10 -18.22
CA GLN A 34 18.02 10.54 -18.16
C GLN A 34 18.24 11.24 -19.50
N SER A 35 19.32 10.91 -20.22
CA SER A 35 19.59 11.49 -21.54
C SER A 35 18.62 11.01 -22.62
N PHE A 36 18.10 9.77 -22.50
CA PHE A 36 17.11 9.24 -23.42
C PHE A 36 15.73 9.86 -23.18
N LEU A 37 15.32 10.03 -21.93
CA LEU A 37 14.05 10.66 -21.57
C LEU A 37 14.01 12.15 -21.95
N GLN A 38 15.16 12.84 -21.97
CA GLN A 38 15.27 14.24 -22.42
C GLN A 38 15.20 14.43 -23.94
N ARG A 39 15.43 13.37 -24.73
CA ARG A 39 15.42 13.42 -26.19
C ARG A 39 14.10 13.03 -26.86
N TRP A 40 13.03 12.86 -26.08
CA TRP A 40 11.70 12.52 -26.62
C TRP A 40 11.11 13.74 -27.34
N PRO A 41 10.53 13.58 -28.54
CA PRO A 41 9.99 14.71 -29.31
C PRO A 41 8.84 15.40 -28.57
N SER A 42 8.92 16.71 -28.40
CA SER A 42 8.03 17.57 -27.62
C SER A 42 6.74 18.00 -28.32
N HIS A 43 6.37 17.41 -29.44
CA HIS A 43 5.22 17.86 -30.24
C HIS A 43 3.85 17.34 -29.78
N LEU A 44 3.75 16.81 -28.56
CA LEU A 44 2.47 16.46 -27.95
C LEU A 44 2.17 17.22 -26.64
N THR A 45 2.90 18.30 -26.35
CA THR A 45 2.63 19.10 -25.14
C THR A 45 2.26 20.52 -25.54
N GLY A 46 0.99 20.89 -25.32
CA GLY A 46 0.58 22.29 -25.28
C GLY A 46 1.22 22.99 -24.07
N ASP A 47 1.69 24.19 -24.31
CA ASP A 47 2.14 25.29 -23.45
C ASP A 47 2.72 24.99 -22.06
N ALA A 48 4.03 25.27 -21.98
CA ALA A 48 4.82 25.28 -20.76
C ALA A 48 4.53 26.52 -19.90
N LEU A 49 3.98 26.33 -18.72
CA LEU A 49 4.07 27.31 -17.63
C LEU A 49 5.38 27.12 -16.87
N ALA A 50 6.23 28.14 -16.91
CA ALA A 50 7.49 28.19 -16.20
C ALA A 50 7.26 28.18 -14.67
N VAL A 51 7.71 27.12 -14.01
CA VAL A 51 7.68 27.00 -12.54
C VAL A 51 9.00 27.55 -12.00
N ARG A 52 8.92 28.63 -11.20
CA ARG A 52 10.02 29.15 -10.38
C ARG A 52 10.23 28.19 -9.21
N GLU A 53 11.49 27.80 -8.97
CA GLU A 53 11.87 27.05 -7.77
C GLU A 53 11.64 27.90 -6.51
N PRO A 54 11.05 27.35 -5.44
CA PRO A 54 10.98 28.01 -4.14
C PRO A 54 12.34 27.91 -3.43
N ALA A 55 12.76 29.01 -2.80
CA ALA A 55 13.96 29.10 -1.98
C ALA A 55 13.92 28.14 -0.76
N PRO A 56 15.09 27.68 -0.24
CA PRO A 56 15.14 26.71 0.86
C PRO A 56 14.66 27.35 2.17
N GLY A 57 13.51 26.91 2.65
CA GLY A 57 12.94 27.26 3.94
C GLY A 57 13.49 26.39 5.07
N LYS A 58 13.81 27.03 6.15
CA LYS A 58 14.47 26.53 7.37
C LYS A 58 13.79 25.32 7.99
N SER A 59 14.60 24.32 8.35
CA SER A 59 14.26 23.16 9.17
C SER A 59 13.75 23.58 10.55
N HIS A 60 12.58 23.15 10.92
CA HIS A 60 12.14 23.04 12.31
C HIS A 60 12.02 21.57 12.69
N ALA A 61 13.12 21.02 13.17
CA ALA A 61 13.14 19.79 13.93
C ALA A 61 12.79 20.12 15.38
N GLY A 62 11.55 19.85 15.77
CA GLY A 62 11.12 19.82 17.16
C GLY A 62 10.68 18.40 17.51
N LEU A 63 11.65 17.52 17.81
CA LEU A 63 11.38 16.23 18.44
C LEU A 63 10.98 16.49 19.90
N VAL A 64 9.72 16.24 20.23
CA VAL A 64 9.26 16.17 21.62
C VAL A 64 9.79 14.85 22.21
N PRO A 65 10.58 14.86 23.30
CA PRO A 65 11.08 13.62 23.89
C PRO A 65 9.95 12.88 24.59
N PHE A 66 9.69 11.64 24.15
CA PHE A 66 8.83 10.70 24.85
C PHE A 66 9.47 10.37 26.22
N GLY A 67 8.79 10.75 27.29
CA GLY A 67 9.16 10.40 28.66
C GLY A 67 9.14 8.88 28.85
N ARG A 68 10.18 8.37 29.53
CA ARG A 68 10.27 6.96 29.93
C ARG A 68 9.09 6.59 30.82
N PRO A 69 8.49 5.39 30.67
CA PRO A 69 7.47 4.91 31.57
C PRO A 69 8.05 4.79 33.00
N ARG A 70 7.32 5.30 33.99
CA ARG A 70 7.69 5.17 35.41
C ARG A 70 7.40 3.72 35.86
N PRO A 71 8.24 3.10 36.71
CA PRO A 71 7.95 1.81 37.28
C PRO A 71 6.74 1.91 38.22
N TYR A 72 5.85 0.94 38.14
CA TYR A 72 4.71 0.79 39.01
C TYR A 72 5.20 0.56 40.44
N GLY A 73 5.06 1.56 41.31
CA GLY A 73 5.32 1.46 42.73
C GLY A 73 4.09 0.86 43.43
N SER A 74 4.34 -0.16 44.22
CA SER A 74 3.36 -0.76 45.13
C SER A 74 2.85 0.26 46.13
N GLN A 75 1.65 0.78 45.95
CA GLN A 75 0.86 1.40 47.03
C GLN A 75 -0.53 0.74 47.04
N THR A 76 -0.79 -0.01 48.08
CA THR A 76 -2.11 -0.45 48.48
C THR A 76 -2.95 0.76 48.85
N THR A 77 -3.81 1.20 47.96
CA THR A 77 -4.90 2.13 48.28
C THR A 77 -6.22 1.45 47.93
N GLU A 78 -7.09 1.42 48.90
CA GLU A 78 -8.48 0.92 48.80
C GLU A 78 -9.19 1.57 47.60
N LEU A 79 -9.81 0.74 46.75
CA LEU A 79 -10.57 1.17 45.61
C LEU A 79 -11.88 1.83 46.06
N PRO A 80 -12.23 3.01 45.50
CA PRO A 80 -13.58 3.54 45.62
C PRO A 80 -14.53 2.63 44.82
N LYS A 81 -15.66 2.28 45.47
CA LYS A 81 -16.77 1.60 44.79
C LYS A 81 -17.57 2.64 44.01
N ASP A 82 -17.12 2.97 42.81
CA ASP A 82 -17.88 3.74 41.85
C ASP A 82 -17.78 3.12 40.46
N GLU A 83 -18.90 3.17 39.76
CA GLU A 83 -19.23 2.52 38.48
C GLU A 83 -18.09 2.55 37.43
N PRO A 84 -18.03 1.55 36.52
CA PRO A 84 -17.03 1.55 35.46
C PRO A 84 -17.28 2.73 34.52
N ASP A 85 -16.48 3.77 34.72
CA ASP A 85 -16.38 4.90 33.79
C ASP A 85 -16.10 4.34 32.40
N ARG A 86 -17.13 4.33 31.54
CA ARG A 86 -16.94 4.04 30.13
C ARG A 86 -15.99 5.12 29.64
N LEU A 87 -14.74 4.75 29.44
CA LEU A 87 -13.77 5.55 28.69
C LEU A 87 -14.43 5.90 27.35
N GLU A 88 -15.08 7.05 27.30
CA GLU A 88 -15.47 7.62 26.03
C GLU A 88 -14.19 7.75 25.20
N PRO A 89 -14.15 7.18 23.98
CA PRO A 89 -12.99 7.33 23.13
C PRO A 89 -12.75 8.83 22.98
N ALA A 90 -11.54 9.29 23.30
CA ALA A 90 -11.13 10.67 23.15
C ALA A 90 -11.61 11.17 21.79
N ALA A 91 -12.53 12.12 21.80
CA ALA A 91 -13.12 12.67 20.57
C ALA A 91 -11.96 13.30 19.78
N LEU A 92 -11.58 12.67 18.69
CA LEU A 92 -10.67 13.29 17.73
C LEU A 92 -11.28 14.60 17.29
N PRO A 93 -10.53 15.72 17.27
CA PRO A 93 -11.08 17.03 17.00
C PRO A 93 -11.83 17.03 15.67
N ALA A 94 -13.10 17.39 15.72
CA ALA A 94 -13.94 17.54 14.54
C ALA A 94 -13.44 18.75 13.73
N ASP A 95 -12.70 18.49 12.66
CA ASP A 95 -12.38 19.47 11.64
C ASP A 95 -13.66 19.74 10.83
N PRO A 96 -14.26 20.94 10.85
CA PRO A 96 -15.46 21.24 10.11
C PRO A 96 -15.33 21.05 8.59
N ASN A 97 -14.10 21.07 8.04
CA ASN A 97 -13.83 20.72 6.64
C ASN A 97 -13.76 19.22 6.37
N ARG A 98 -13.73 18.37 7.39
CA ARG A 98 -13.68 16.91 7.30
C ARG A 98 -15.03 16.23 7.10
N ALA A 99 -16.13 16.95 7.11
CA ALA A 99 -17.47 16.35 7.01
C ALA A 99 -17.81 15.78 5.63
N LYS A 100 -17.12 16.17 4.55
CA LYS A 100 -17.40 15.72 3.19
C LYS A 100 -16.60 14.46 2.83
N LYS A 101 -17.30 13.47 2.26
CA LYS A 101 -16.68 12.24 1.70
C LYS A 101 -15.62 12.59 0.67
N PHE A 102 -14.40 12.07 0.85
CA PHE A 102 -13.34 12.17 -0.13
C PHE A 102 -13.65 11.19 -1.28
N GLY A 103 -13.65 11.67 -2.51
CA GLY A 103 -14.01 10.88 -3.67
C GLY A 103 -12.97 10.99 -4.79
N VAL A 104 -13.22 10.32 -5.90
CA VAL A 104 -12.36 10.34 -7.10
C VAL A 104 -12.09 11.77 -7.57
N HIS A 105 -13.12 12.62 -7.57
CA HIS A 105 -12.97 14.04 -7.92
C HIS A 105 -12.04 14.79 -6.93
N SER A 106 -12.14 14.52 -5.63
CA SER A 106 -11.26 15.13 -4.62
C SER A 106 -9.80 14.72 -4.83
N MET A 107 -9.57 13.47 -5.22
CA MET A 107 -8.24 12.94 -5.54
C MET A 107 -7.64 13.64 -6.78
N ALA A 108 -8.45 13.85 -7.84
CA ALA A 108 -8.04 14.60 -9.02
C ALA A 108 -7.74 16.08 -8.70
N LEU A 109 -8.54 16.72 -7.83
CA LEU A 109 -8.29 18.08 -7.38
C LEU A 109 -6.99 18.20 -6.57
N LYS A 110 -6.70 17.27 -5.66
CA LYS A 110 -5.42 17.25 -4.93
C LYS A 110 -4.23 17.17 -5.89
N ARG A 111 -4.31 16.28 -6.91
CA ARG A 111 -3.28 16.22 -7.95
C ARG A 111 -3.10 17.55 -8.68
N ALA A 112 -4.19 18.16 -9.15
CA ALA A 112 -4.14 19.43 -9.86
C ALA A 112 -3.54 20.57 -9.01
N ARG A 113 -3.73 20.51 -7.68
CA ARG A 113 -3.19 21.46 -6.70
C ARG A 113 -1.81 21.05 -6.17
N GLN A 114 -1.22 19.97 -6.67
CA GLN A 114 0.04 19.41 -6.18
C GLN A 114 0.03 19.11 -4.67
N GLN A 115 -1.14 18.76 -4.13
CA GLN A 115 -1.31 18.35 -2.75
C GLN A 115 -1.14 16.85 -2.62
N PRO A 116 -0.34 16.35 -1.65
CA PRO A 116 -0.09 14.93 -1.51
C PRO A 116 -1.36 14.19 -1.08
N ILE A 117 -1.50 12.96 -1.60
CA ILE A 117 -2.59 12.04 -1.29
C ILE A 117 -2.07 10.98 -0.34
N SER A 118 -2.67 10.88 0.84
CA SER A 118 -2.32 9.88 1.84
C SER A 118 -3.19 8.64 1.69
N VAL A 119 -2.54 7.47 1.55
CA VAL A 119 -3.23 6.19 1.42
C VAL A 119 -2.65 5.20 2.43
N VAL A 120 -3.50 4.42 3.06
CA VAL A 120 -3.09 3.32 3.93
C VAL A 120 -4.01 2.12 3.70
N THR A 121 -3.47 0.90 3.85
CA THR A 121 -4.35 -0.27 3.84
C THR A 121 -5.10 -0.40 5.16
N ALA A 122 -6.27 -1.05 5.13
CA ALA A 122 -6.98 -1.49 6.34
C ALA A 122 -7.85 -2.70 5.96
N TYR A 123 -8.11 -3.60 6.93
CA TYR A 123 -8.69 -4.89 6.58
C TYR A 123 -9.91 -5.25 7.42
N ASP A 124 -10.29 -4.40 8.38
CA ASP A 124 -11.41 -4.60 9.28
C ASP A 124 -12.03 -3.27 9.73
N TYR A 125 -13.06 -3.36 10.57
CA TYR A 125 -13.75 -2.19 11.09
C TYR A 125 -12.85 -1.26 11.93
N PRO A 126 -12.11 -1.76 12.97
CA PRO A 126 -11.33 -0.88 13.82
C PRO A 126 -10.14 -0.23 13.07
N SER A 127 -9.40 -0.97 12.26
CA SER A 127 -8.28 -0.41 11.49
C SER A 127 -8.74 0.64 10.49
N ALA A 128 -9.83 0.38 9.77
CA ALA A 128 -10.41 1.31 8.81
C ALA A 128 -10.96 2.58 9.51
N ARG A 129 -11.61 2.44 10.68
CA ARG A 129 -12.09 3.56 11.48
C ARG A 129 -10.95 4.45 11.98
N LEU A 130 -9.86 3.85 12.45
CA LEU A 130 -8.66 4.59 12.90
C LEU A 130 -8.00 5.32 11.75
N ALA A 131 -7.85 4.68 10.59
CA ALA A 131 -7.31 5.32 9.38
C ALA A 131 -8.16 6.52 8.93
N ASP A 132 -9.49 6.36 8.88
CA ASP A 132 -10.43 7.42 8.53
C ASP A 132 -10.38 8.59 9.52
N ALA A 133 -10.35 8.30 10.82
CA ALA A 133 -10.26 9.28 11.89
C ALA A 133 -8.91 10.02 11.90
N ALA A 134 -7.81 9.34 11.56
CA ALA A 134 -6.50 9.95 11.40
C ALA A 134 -6.40 10.86 10.17
N GLY A 135 -7.41 10.88 9.32
CA GLY A 135 -7.50 11.80 8.19
C GLY A 135 -6.87 11.29 6.91
N MET A 136 -6.67 9.99 6.76
CA MET A 136 -6.24 9.42 5.48
C MET A 136 -7.23 9.78 4.38
N ASP A 137 -6.72 10.09 3.19
CA ASP A 137 -7.55 10.42 2.03
C ASP A 137 -8.20 9.15 1.44
N VAL A 138 -7.44 8.06 1.43
CA VAL A 138 -7.88 6.78 0.85
C VAL A 138 -7.55 5.65 1.83
N VAL A 139 -8.50 4.75 2.00
CA VAL A 139 -8.34 3.46 2.68
C VAL A 139 -8.41 2.36 1.62
N LEU A 140 -7.40 1.51 1.58
CA LEU A 140 -7.29 0.41 0.63
C LEU A 140 -7.46 -0.93 1.36
N VAL A 141 -8.47 -1.71 0.98
CA VAL A 141 -8.54 -3.12 1.35
C VAL A 141 -7.78 -3.89 0.27
N GLY A 142 -6.48 -4.09 0.53
CA GLY A 142 -5.58 -4.78 -0.39
C GLY A 142 -5.63 -6.29 -0.21
N ASP A 143 -5.35 -7.06 -1.26
CA ASP A 143 -5.18 -8.52 -1.18
C ASP A 143 -3.91 -8.93 -0.38
N SER A 144 -3.07 -7.96 -0.01
CA SER A 144 -2.03 -8.10 1.02
C SER A 144 -2.58 -8.63 2.37
N LEU A 145 -3.93 -8.56 2.60
CA LEU A 145 -4.58 -9.23 3.72
C LEU A 145 -4.24 -10.72 3.78
N GLY A 146 -4.01 -11.36 2.64
CA GLY A 146 -3.55 -12.75 2.58
C GLY A 146 -2.32 -12.99 3.44
N MET A 147 -1.37 -12.06 3.37
CA MET A 147 -0.09 -12.17 4.11
C MET A 147 -0.21 -11.65 5.55
N VAL A 148 -0.67 -10.42 5.74
CA VAL A 148 -0.57 -9.73 7.04
C VAL A 148 -1.76 -9.98 7.97
N VAL A 149 -2.87 -10.55 7.48
CA VAL A 149 -4.05 -10.88 8.28
C VAL A 149 -4.29 -12.40 8.33
N LEU A 150 -4.19 -13.08 7.16
CA LEU A 150 -4.49 -14.50 7.06
C LEU A 150 -3.25 -15.40 7.20
N GLY A 151 -2.03 -14.82 7.33
CA GLY A 151 -0.79 -15.56 7.53
C GLY A 151 -0.36 -16.43 6.33
N ARG A 152 -0.80 -16.09 5.12
CA ARG A 152 -0.44 -16.81 3.89
C ARG A 152 0.92 -16.33 3.35
N PRO A 153 1.63 -17.16 2.57
CA PRO A 153 2.95 -16.80 2.04
C PRO A 153 2.90 -15.70 0.97
N ASP A 154 1.76 -15.53 0.30
CA ASP A 154 1.54 -14.58 -0.78
C ASP A 154 0.05 -14.20 -0.92
N THR A 155 -0.28 -13.37 -1.93
CA THR A 155 -1.63 -12.87 -2.17
C THR A 155 -2.45 -13.76 -3.12
N THR A 156 -1.84 -14.76 -3.77
CA THR A 156 -2.49 -15.49 -4.88
C THR A 156 -3.65 -16.38 -4.44
N SER A 157 -3.69 -16.78 -3.19
CA SER A 157 -4.75 -17.64 -2.63
C SER A 157 -5.93 -16.86 -2.05
N VAL A 158 -5.90 -15.52 -2.09
CA VAL A 158 -7.03 -14.69 -1.62
C VAL A 158 -8.22 -14.81 -2.56
N THR A 159 -9.37 -15.10 -1.98
CA THR A 159 -10.61 -15.28 -2.74
C THR A 159 -11.45 -14.01 -2.83
N MET A 160 -12.35 -13.95 -3.82
CA MET A 160 -13.36 -12.87 -3.89
C MET A 160 -14.26 -12.79 -2.65
N ALA A 161 -14.58 -13.93 -2.04
CA ALA A 161 -15.40 -13.96 -0.82
C ALA A 161 -14.69 -13.30 0.37
N GLU A 162 -13.41 -13.58 0.53
CA GLU A 162 -12.58 -12.93 1.56
C GLU A 162 -12.45 -11.43 1.29
N MET A 163 -12.20 -11.02 0.05
CA MET A 163 -12.15 -9.60 -0.30
C MET A 163 -13.46 -8.88 0.00
N VAL A 164 -14.59 -9.45 -0.37
CA VAL A 164 -15.92 -8.90 -0.05
C VAL A 164 -16.13 -8.80 1.46
N HIS A 165 -15.75 -9.85 2.23
CA HIS A 165 -15.88 -9.86 3.68
C HIS A 165 -15.08 -8.71 4.33
N HIS A 166 -13.80 -8.59 3.99
CA HIS A 166 -12.91 -7.56 4.53
C HIS A 166 -13.31 -6.16 4.07
N CYS A 167 -13.70 -5.98 2.81
CA CYS A 167 -14.23 -4.72 2.29
C CYS A 167 -15.48 -4.28 3.04
N ALA A 168 -16.44 -5.18 3.26
CA ALA A 168 -17.67 -4.90 3.99
C ALA A 168 -17.40 -4.55 5.47
N ALA A 169 -16.38 -5.17 6.08
CA ALA A 169 -15.96 -4.84 7.44
C ALA A 169 -15.34 -3.43 7.50
N ALA A 170 -14.39 -3.12 6.61
CA ALA A 170 -13.75 -1.81 6.50
C ALA A 170 -14.77 -0.70 6.17
N ALA A 171 -15.72 -0.97 5.28
CA ALA A 171 -16.76 -0.01 4.87
C ALA A 171 -17.61 0.50 6.05
N ARG A 172 -17.80 -0.30 7.11
CA ARG A 172 -18.48 0.14 8.32
C ARG A 172 -17.66 1.14 9.14
N GLY A 173 -16.34 1.10 9.01
CA GLY A 173 -15.41 2.00 9.71
C GLY A 173 -15.14 3.30 8.97
N VAL A 174 -15.19 3.28 7.63
CA VAL A 174 -14.87 4.44 6.78
C VAL A 174 -16.10 5.34 6.61
N ARG A 175 -15.96 6.61 6.94
CA ARG A 175 -17.00 7.64 6.74
C ARG A 175 -16.58 8.68 5.72
N ARG A 176 -15.32 9.10 5.73
CA ARG A 176 -14.78 10.21 4.96
C ARG A 176 -13.84 9.78 3.84
N ALA A 177 -12.89 8.89 4.11
CA ALA A 177 -11.90 8.45 3.13
C ALA A 177 -12.56 7.73 1.94
N LEU A 178 -11.94 7.79 0.76
CA LEU A 178 -12.28 6.93 -0.37
C LEU A 178 -11.91 5.48 -0.02
N LEU A 179 -12.87 4.56 -0.09
CA LEU A 179 -12.61 3.14 0.15
C LEU A 179 -12.36 2.42 -1.18
N VAL A 180 -11.20 1.79 -1.30
CA VAL A 180 -10.78 1.01 -2.47
C VAL A 180 -10.67 -0.46 -2.09
N GLY A 181 -11.12 -1.38 -2.94
CA GLY A 181 -10.96 -2.83 -2.75
C GLY A 181 -10.28 -3.47 -3.94
N ASP A 182 -9.40 -4.44 -3.68
CA ASP A 182 -8.68 -5.16 -4.72
C ASP A 182 -9.52 -6.26 -5.35
N LEU A 183 -9.41 -6.40 -6.68
CA LEU A 183 -9.75 -7.62 -7.37
C LEU A 183 -8.63 -8.63 -7.16
N PRO A 184 -8.85 -9.74 -6.43
CA PRO A 184 -7.79 -10.69 -6.12
C PRO A 184 -7.37 -11.51 -7.34
N PHE A 185 -6.23 -12.19 -7.23
CA PHE A 185 -5.70 -13.05 -8.30
C PHE A 185 -6.77 -14.02 -8.85
N GLY A 186 -6.84 -14.13 -10.17
CA GLY A 186 -7.77 -15.02 -10.86
C GLY A 186 -9.23 -14.57 -10.90
N SER A 187 -9.58 -13.43 -10.30
CA SER A 187 -10.96 -12.92 -10.28
C SER A 187 -11.34 -12.06 -11.49
N CYS A 188 -10.40 -11.83 -12.40
CA CYS A 188 -10.56 -10.96 -13.57
C CYS A 188 -9.88 -11.55 -14.81
N LEU A 189 -10.11 -12.85 -15.10
CA LEU A 189 -9.53 -13.53 -16.27
C LEU A 189 -10.09 -13.01 -17.59
N THR A 190 -11.33 -12.54 -17.57
CA THR A 190 -11.99 -11.91 -18.72
C THR A 190 -12.55 -10.54 -18.34
N PRO A 191 -12.74 -9.61 -19.29
CA PRO A 191 -13.38 -8.31 -19.01
C PRO A 191 -14.78 -8.45 -18.37
N ALA A 192 -15.55 -9.45 -18.75
CA ALA A 192 -16.87 -9.71 -18.18
C ALA A 192 -16.79 -10.17 -16.72
N GLU A 193 -15.80 -10.98 -16.35
CA GLU A 193 -15.55 -11.38 -14.97
C GLU A 193 -15.05 -10.21 -14.13
N ALA A 194 -14.15 -9.40 -14.67
CA ALA A 194 -13.69 -8.18 -14.01
C ALA A 194 -14.88 -7.26 -13.66
N ALA A 195 -15.74 -6.97 -14.63
CA ALA A 195 -16.95 -6.17 -14.42
C ALA A 195 -17.87 -6.78 -13.36
N ARG A 196 -18.15 -8.09 -13.44
CA ARG A 196 -19.01 -8.81 -12.48
C ARG A 196 -18.44 -8.74 -11.05
N ASN A 197 -17.15 -9.02 -10.90
CA ASN A 197 -16.50 -9.03 -9.59
C ASN A 197 -16.26 -7.59 -9.05
N GLY A 198 -16.03 -6.61 -9.93
CA GLY A 198 -16.00 -5.20 -9.54
C GLY A 198 -17.35 -4.74 -8.99
N VAL A 199 -18.46 -5.08 -9.68
CA VAL A 199 -19.82 -4.81 -9.19
C VAL A 199 -20.10 -5.51 -7.85
N ARG A 200 -19.59 -6.73 -7.63
CA ARG A 200 -19.70 -7.40 -6.32
C ARG A 200 -18.97 -6.64 -5.22
N LEU A 201 -17.74 -6.17 -5.46
CA LEU A 201 -17.03 -5.35 -4.48
C LEU A 201 -17.78 -4.07 -4.14
N VAL A 202 -18.37 -3.41 -5.13
CA VAL A 202 -19.16 -2.19 -4.90
C VAL A 202 -20.45 -2.50 -4.14
N LYS A 203 -21.21 -3.52 -4.53
CA LYS A 203 -22.53 -3.83 -3.94
C LYS A 203 -22.44 -4.53 -2.59
N GLU A 204 -21.62 -5.58 -2.51
CA GLU A 204 -21.49 -6.45 -1.34
C GLU A 204 -20.39 -5.94 -0.40
N GLY A 205 -19.22 -5.58 -0.95
CA GLY A 205 -18.07 -5.03 -0.22
C GLY A 205 -18.22 -3.56 0.16
N ARG A 206 -19.16 -2.81 -0.50
CA ARG A 206 -19.46 -1.39 -0.28
C ARG A 206 -18.25 -0.48 -0.49
N VAL A 207 -17.36 -0.83 -1.42
CA VAL A 207 -16.24 0.02 -1.80
C VAL A 207 -16.67 1.13 -2.76
N ASP A 208 -15.93 2.24 -2.77
CA ASP A 208 -16.13 3.38 -3.68
C ASP A 208 -15.40 3.18 -5.01
N ALA A 209 -14.31 2.41 -5.01
CA ALA A 209 -13.51 2.10 -6.21
C ALA A 209 -12.90 0.69 -6.11
N VAL A 210 -12.53 0.14 -7.25
CA VAL A 210 -11.88 -1.18 -7.34
C VAL A 210 -10.47 -1.04 -7.88
N LYS A 211 -9.51 -1.85 -7.36
CA LYS A 211 -8.13 -1.88 -7.88
C LYS A 211 -7.91 -3.16 -8.71
N ILE A 212 -7.16 -3.03 -9.79
CA ILE A 212 -6.77 -4.12 -10.67
C ILE A 212 -5.29 -4.04 -11.02
N GLU A 213 -4.59 -5.17 -10.98
CA GLU A 213 -3.16 -5.28 -11.31
C GLU A 213 -2.93 -5.63 -12.78
N GLY A 214 -2.02 -4.88 -13.40
CA GLY A 214 -1.56 -5.08 -14.77
C GLY A 214 -1.57 -3.78 -15.56
N GLY A 215 -0.82 -3.76 -16.64
CA GLY A 215 -0.70 -2.62 -17.57
C GLY A 215 -1.65 -2.74 -18.76
N GLU A 216 -1.12 -2.47 -19.95
CA GLU A 216 -1.85 -2.50 -21.23
C GLU A 216 -2.68 -3.78 -21.42
N ARG A 217 -2.17 -4.95 -20.97
CA ARG A 217 -2.87 -6.25 -21.08
C ARG A 217 -4.23 -6.29 -20.37
N VAL A 218 -4.47 -5.45 -19.36
CA VAL A 218 -5.73 -5.37 -18.62
C VAL A 218 -6.57 -4.13 -18.97
N ALA A 219 -6.17 -3.36 -19.97
CA ALA A 219 -6.90 -2.16 -20.39
C ALA A 219 -8.36 -2.45 -20.78
N CYS A 220 -8.62 -3.57 -21.45
CA CYS A 220 -10.00 -3.99 -21.77
C CYS A 220 -10.82 -4.36 -20.51
N HIS A 221 -10.18 -4.86 -19.45
CA HIS A 221 -10.83 -5.14 -18.17
C HIS A 221 -11.18 -3.83 -17.44
N VAL A 222 -10.24 -2.86 -17.45
CA VAL A 222 -10.47 -1.52 -16.90
C VAL A 222 -11.62 -0.83 -17.64
N ARG A 223 -11.66 -0.92 -18.97
CA ARG A 223 -12.78 -0.41 -19.77
C ARG A 223 -14.10 -1.02 -19.35
N ALA A 224 -14.17 -2.36 -19.27
CA ALA A 224 -15.40 -3.05 -18.87
C ALA A 224 -15.87 -2.69 -17.45
N LEU A 225 -14.94 -2.49 -16.52
CA LEU A 225 -15.24 -2.00 -15.16
C LEU A 225 -15.79 -0.58 -15.20
N ALA A 226 -15.15 0.32 -15.97
CA ALA A 226 -15.59 1.71 -16.11
C ALA A 226 -16.96 1.82 -16.77
N ASP A 227 -17.20 1.04 -17.82
CA ASP A 227 -18.49 0.97 -18.53
C ASP A 227 -19.59 0.39 -17.64
N ALA A 228 -19.25 -0.49 -16.67
CA ALA A 228 -20.16 -0.97 -15.63
C ALA A 228 -20.42 0.05 -14.52
N GLY A 229 -19.79 1.24 -14.56
CA GLY A 229 -19.97 2.32 -13.58
C GLY A 229 -19.05 2.22 -12.37
N CYS A 230 -18.04 1.34 -12.36
CA CYS A 230 -17.06 1.27 -11.29
C CYS A 230 -15.94 2.31 -11.50
N ALA A 231 -15.55 3.03 -10.44
CA ALA A 231 -14.29 3.76 -10.44
C ALA A 231 -13.13 2.74 -10.35
N VAL A 232 -12.09 2.92 -11.17
CA VAL A 232 -11.01 1.94 -11.29
C VAL A 232 -9.66 2.55 -10.96
N VAL A 233 -8.91 1.90 -10.07
CA VAL A 233 -7.51 2.19 -9.77
C VAL A 233 -6.66 1.13 -10.47
N GLY A 234 -5.81 1.54 -11.41
CA GLY A 234 -4.84 0.64 -12.03
C GLY A 234 -3.63 0.42 -11.13
N HIS A 235 -2.91 -0.68 -11.32
CA HIS A 235 -1.68 -0.96 -10.58
C HIS A 235 -0.61 -1.54 -11.52
N ILE A 236 0.52 -0.83 -11.63
CA ILE A 236 1.65 -1.20 -12.48
C ILE A 236 2.98 -1.14 -11.70
N GLY A 237 4.03 -1.64 -12.33
CA GLY A 237 5.31 -1.87 -11.69
C GLY A 237 5.41 -3.30 -11.20
N LEU A 238 5.82 -3.53 -9.97
CA LEU A 238 5.63 -4.82 -9.34
C LEU A 238 4.12 -5.03 -9.13
N THR A 239 3.65 -6.15 -9.61
CA THR A 239 2.29 -6.63 -9.39
C THR A 239 2.38 -7.88 -8.53
N PRO A 240 2.11 -7.82 -7.20
CA PRO A 240 2.24 -8.95 -6.28
C PRO A 240 1.52 -10.21 -6.73
N GLN A 241 0.35 -10.08 -7.32
CA GLN A 241 -0.41 -11.21 -7.90
C GLN A 241 0.35 -11.94 -9.01
N SER A 242 1.27 -11.28 -9.67
CA SER A 242 2.09 -11.86 -10.75
C SER A 242 3.51 -12.22 -10.29
N HIS A 243 3.80 -12.24 -8.98
CA HIS A 243 5.15 -12.44 -8.46
C HIS A 243 5.83 -13.71 -8.97
N LEU A 244 5.09 -14.80 -9.16
CA LEU A 244 5.60 -16.04 -9.73
C LEU A 244 6.10 -15.85 -11.17
N ALA A 245 5.32 -15.16 -12.01
CA ALA A 245 5.68 -14.87 -13.39
C ALA A 245 6.83 -13.86 -13.49
N LEU A 246 6.95 -12.95 -12.52
CA LEU A 246 8.01 -11.95 -12.43
C LEU A 246 9.31 -12.49 -11.81
N GLY A 247 9.32 -13.75 -11.33
CA GLY A 247 10.46 -14.36 -10.66
C GLY A 247 10.73 -13.78 -9.27
N GLY A 248 9.67 -13.40 -8.54
CA GLY A 248 9.68 -12.86 -7.18
C GLY A 248 9.40 -11.36 -7.10
N TYR A 249 9.47 -10.83 -5.89
CA TYR A 249 9.27 -9.40 -5.59
C TYR A 249 10.51 -8.60 -6.00
N ARG A 250 10.50 -8.06 -7.24
CA ARG A 250 11.64 -7.35 -7.83
C ARG A 250 11.24 -5.97 -8.34
N VAL A 251 12.19 -5.03 -8.27
CA VAL A 251 12.04 -3.69 -8.87
C VAL A 251 11.80 -3.83 -10.38
N GLN A 252 10.77 -3.20 -10.89
CA GLN A 252 10.37 -3.15 -12.29
C GLN A 252 10.82 -1.84 -12.94
N GLY A 253 11.06 -1.84 -14.25
CA GLY A 253 11.45 -0.62 -14.97
C GLY A 253 12.92 -0.24 -14.83
N ARG A 254 13.82 -1.22 -14.60
CA ARG A 254 15.27 -1.00 -14.45
C ARG A 254 16.00 -0.74 -15.77
N THR A 255 15.46 -1.21 -16.86
CA THR A 255 15.99 -0.96 -18.22
C THR A 255 15.14 0.07 -18.95
N CYS A 256 15.71 0.71 -19.99
CA CYS A 256 14.98 1.66 -20.82
C CYS A 256 13.72 1.04 -21.45
N ALA A 257 13.82 -0.22 -21.91
CA ALA A 257 12.69 -0.92 -22.51
C ALA A 257 11.56 -1.17 -21.50
N GLU A 258 11.90 -1.57 -20.27
CA GLU A 258 10.93 -1.76 -19.18
C GLU A 258 10.32 -0.43 -18.75
N ALA A 259 11.12 0.64 -18.60
CA ALA A 259 10.62 1.97 -18.26
C ALA A 259 9.62 2.50 -19.30
N LEU A 260 9.92 2.34 -20.59
CA LEU A 260 9.01 2.69 -21.67
C LEU A 260 7.72 1.86 -21.67
N ARG A 261 7.81 0.58 -21.28
CA ARG A 261 6.62 -0.27 -21.11
C ARG A 261 5.74 0.28 -20.00
N LEU A 262 6.29 0.63 -18.83
CA LEU A 262 5.52 1.21 -17.72
C LEU A 262 4.82 2.52 -18.10
N VAL A 263 5.46 3.35 -18.93
CA VAL A 263 4.82 4.57 -19.46
C VAL A 263 3.62 4.21 -20.34
N ARG A 264 3.79 3.27 -21.29
CA ARG A 264 2.68 2.79 -22.13
C ARG A 264 1.57 2.14 -21.34
N ASP A 265 1.91 1.33 -20.35
CA ASP A 265 0.96 0.72 -19.42
C ASP A 265 0.10 1.78 -18.73
N ALA A 266 0.72 2.85 -18.21
CA ALA A 266 0.03 3.94 -17.55
C ALA A 266 -0.90 4.71 -18.51
N GLU A 267 -0.42 5.03 -19.72
CA GLU A 267 -1.20 5.70 -20.75
C GLU A 267 -2.39 4.86 -21.21
N ALA A 268 -2.19 3.54 -21.39
CA ALA A 268 -3.25 2.60 -21.77
C ALA A 268 -4.34 2.49 -20.69
N LEU A 269 -3.96 2.40 -19.42
CA LEU A 269 -4.93 2.35 -18.31
C LEU A 269 -5.70 3.67 -18.18
N GLN A 270 -5.05 4.81 -18.37
CA GLN A 270 -5.72 6.11 -18.42
C GLN A 270 -6.74 6.17 -19.56
N ALA A 271 -6.36 5.78 -20.77
CA ALA A 271 -7.24 5.75 -21.93
C ALA A 271 -8.42 4.77 -21.75
N ALA A 272 -8.21 3.70 -20.97
CA ALA A 272 -9.25 2.75 -20.61
C ALA A 272 -10.24 3.26 -19.56
N GLY A 273 -9.97 4.39 -18.89
CA GLY A 273 -10.88 5.00 -17.92
C GLY A 273 -10.49 4.78 -16.45
N ALA A 274 -9.24 4.40 -16.16
CA ALA A 274 -8.74 4.41 -14.78
C ALA A 274 -8.82 5.82 -14.19
N CYS A 275 -9.11 5.94 -12.89
CA CYS A 275 -9.20 7.21 -12.17
C CYS A 275 -7.94 7.53 -11.34
N ALA A 276 -7.08 6.53 -11.09
CA ALA A 276 -5.79 6.65 -10.42
C ALA A 276 -4.89 5.46 -10.78
N LEU A 277 -3.59 5.56 -10.50
CA LEU A 277 -2.62 4.50 -10.70
C LEU A 277 -1.78 4.28 -9.45
N VAL A 278 -1.60 3.03 -9.04
CA VAL A 278 -0.55 2.62 -8.11
C VAL A 278 0.72 2.30 -8.90
N LEU A 279 1.86 2.81 -8.43
CA LEU A 279 3.20 2.52 -8.94
C LEU A 279 3.99 1.82 -7.85
N GLU A 280 4.21 0.49 -7.99
CA GLU A 280 4.90 -0.29 -6.98
C GLU A 280 6.30 -0.70 -7.44
N MET A 281 7.27 -0.49 -6.55
CA MET A 281 8.67 -0.90 -6.74
C MET A 281 9.22 -0.59 -8.13
N VAL A 282 9.14 0.69 -8.51
CA VAL A 282 9.75 1.23 -9.73
C VAL A 282 10.81 2.28 -9.35
N PRO A 283 11.87 2.46 -10.16
CA PRO A 283 12.85 3.53 -9.91
C PRO A 283 12.17 4.89 -9.83
N SER A 284 12.61 5.74 -8.90
CA SER A 284 12.05 7.07 -8.65
C SER A 284 12.00 7.97 -9.90
N SER A 285 13.01 7.87 -10.77
CA SER A 285 13.05 8.58 -12.07
C SER A 285 11.95 8.10 -13.02
N VAL A 286 11.65 6.80 -13.03
CA VAL A 286 10.57 6.21 -13.85
C VAL A 286 9.21 6.63 -13.31
N ALA A 287 9.03 6.57 -11.97
CA ALA A 287 7.80 7.02 -11.31
C ALA A 287 7.51 8.50 -11.63
N ARG A 288 8.55 9.36 -11.61
CA ARG A 288 8.45 10.78 -12.01
C ARG A 288 7.97 10.91 -13.45
N GLU A 289 8.57 10.18 -14.39
CA GLU A 289 8.20 10.26 -15.79
C GLU A 289 6.77 9.77 -16.04
N VAL A 290 6.36 8.64 -15.46
CA VAL A 290 4.98 8.16 -15.51
C VAL A 290 4.02 9.22 -14.96
N THR A 291 4.32 9.78 -13.76
CA THR A 291 3.49 10.81 -13.15
C THR A 291 3.34 12.06 -14.00
N ARG A 292 4.39 12.43 -14.72
CA ARG A 292 4.37 13.57 -15.65
C ARG A 292 3.52 13.30 -16.90
N ARG A 293 3.51 12.06 -17.40
CA ARG A 293 2.83 11.67 -18.64
C ARG A 293 1.34 11.50 -18.51
N VAL A 294 0.87 11.04 -17.35
CA VAL A 294 -0.56 10.84 -17.14
C VAL A 294 -1.19 12.03 -16.43
N SER A 295 -2.47 12.27 -16.68
CA SER A 295 -3.25 13.30 -15.97
C SER A 295 -3.88 12.80 -14.67
N LEU A 296 -3.97 11.47 -14.48
CA LEU A 296 -4.53 10.91 -13.24
C LEU A 296 -3.55 10.95 -12.07
N PRO A 297 -4.06 10.93 -10.83
CA PRO A 297 -3.24 10.75 -9.62
C PRO A 297 -2.44 9.45 -9.68
N THR A 298 -1.16 9.53 -9.31
CA THR A 298 -0.29 8.37 -9.11
C THR A 298 0.02 8.19 -7.64
N ILE A 299 -0.07 6.96 -7.13
CA ILE A 299 0.16 6.60 -5.73
C ILE A 299 1.37 5.66 -5.69
N GLY A 300 2.43 6.08 -5.03
CA GLY A 300 3.68 5.31 -4.96
C GLY A 300 3.72 4.37 -3.76
N ILE A 301 4.35 3.22 -3.95
CA ILE A 301 4.85 2.34 -2.89
C ILE A 301 6.20 1.78 -3.33
N GLY A 302 7.27 2.12 -2.61
CA GLY A 302 8.63 1.81 -3.08
C GLY A 302 8.99 2.44 -4.44
N ALA A 303 8.38 3.60 -4.77
CA ALA A 303 8.55 4.29 -6.05
C ALA A 303 9.19 5.69 -5.90
N GLY A 304 9.66 6.04 -4.71
CA GLY A 304 10.22 7.35 -4.40
C GLY A 304 9.15 8.46 -4.29
N PRO A 305 9.57 9.73 -4.07
CA PRO A 305 8.68 10.81 -3.65
C PRO A 305 7.95 11.53 -4.80
N HIS A 306 8.16 11.15 -6.06
CA HIS A 306 7.71 11.92 -7.22
C HIS A 306 6.30 11.53 -7.72
N THR A 307 5.57 10.75 -6.96
CA THR A 307 4.16 10.43 -7.23
C THR A 307 3.24 11.44 -6.56
N SER A 308 1.96 11.45 -6.93
CA SER A 308 0.95 12.36 -6.36
C SER A 308 0.59 12.02 -4.91
N GLY A 309 0.87 10.80 -4.46
CA GLY A 309 0.62 10.32 -3.10
C GLY A 309 1.42 9.07 -2.80
N GLN A 310 1.26 8.55 -1.59
CA GLN A 310 1.96 7.35 -1.11
C GLN A 310 0.97 6.40 -0.43
N VAL A 311 1.18 5.10 -0.62
CA VAL A 311 0.48 4.05 0.12
C VAL A 311 1.47 3.22 0.94
N GLN A 312 1.03 2.82 2.14
CA GLN A 312 1.75 1.90 3.02
C GLN A 312 0.80 0.82 3.53
N VAL A 313 1.33 -0.37 3.77
CA VAL A 313 0.61 -1.45 4.45
C VAL A 313 0.48 -1.11 5.94
N TYR A 314 -0.74 -1.17 6.47
CA TYR A 314 -1.06 -0.79 7.86
C TYR A 314 -0.19 -1.52 8.88
N HIS A 315 0.00 -2.83 8.69
CA HIS A 315 0.77 -3.67 9.61
C HIS A 315 2.27 -3.31 9.58
N ASP A 316 2.81 -3.02 8.40
CA ASP A 316 4.21 -2.57 8.25
C ASP A 316 4.41 -1.19 8.89
N LEU A 317 3.47 -0.25 8.60
CA LEU A 317 3.50 1.12 9.09
C LEU A 317 3.52 1.18 10.62
N LEU A 318 2.75 0.32 11.28
CA LEU A 318 2.55 0.31 12.73
C LEU A 318 3.42 -0.74 13.45
N GLY A 319 4.23 -1.51 12.73
CA GLY A 319 5.04 -2.56 13.33
C GLY A 319 4.22 -3.66 14.02
N LEU A 320 3.06 -4.01 13.43
CA LEU A 320 2.20 -5.11 13.90
C LEU A 320 2.61 -6.46 13.33
N TYR A 321 3.33 -6.47 12.20
CA TYR A 321 3.75 -7.66 11.50
C TYR A 321 5.19 -8.01 11.88
N ASP A 322 5.42 -9.23 12.32
CA ASP A 322 6.72 -9.75 12.75
C ASP A 322 7.54 -10.38 11.61
N GLY A 323 6.96 -10.44 10.42
CA GLY A 323 7.62 -10.92 9.21
C GLY A 323 8.59 -9.90 8.63
N LYS A 324 9.12 -10.22 7.46
CA LYS A 324 10.05 -9.33 6.74
C LYS A 324 9.33 -8.11 6.20
N VAL A 325 9.57 -6.96 6.82
CA VAL A 325 9.08 -5.66 6.35
C VAL A 325 9.91 -5.19 5.15
N PRO A 326 9.28 -4.72 4.05
CA PRO A 326 10.00 -4.14 2.92
C PRO A 326 10.84 -2.93 3.33
N CYS A 327 12.05 -2.80 2.79
CA CYS A 327 12.98 -1.72 3.14
C CYS A 327 12.49 -0.30 2.82
N PHE A 328 11.48 -0.17 1.96
CA PHE A 328 10.84 1.10 1.62
C PHE A 328 9.67 1.46 2.54
N SER A 329 9.24 0.54 3.40
CA SER A 329 8.17 0.80 4.37
C SER A 329 8.72 1.60 5.54
N GLY A 330 8.18 2.80 5.77
CA GLY A 330 8.43 3.57 6.97
C GLY A 330 7.67 2.98 8.15
N GLN A 331 8.35 2.63 9.23
CA GLN A 331 7.73 2.18 10.46
C GLN A 331 7.55 3.38 11.40
N PHE A 332 6.33 3.66 11.82
CA PHE A 332 5.98 4.81 12.67
C PHE A 332 5.64 4.41 14.11
N ALA A 333 5.47 3.11 14.39
CA ALA A 333 5.18 2.58 15.71
C ALA A 333 5.73 1.14 15.84
N SER A 334 5.65 0.56 17.05
CA SER A 334 6.04 -0.82 17.35
C SER A 334 4.91 -1.55 18.09
N LEU A 335 3.70 -1.47 17.55
CA LEU A 335 2.50 -1.96 18.23
C LEU A 335 2.50 -3.48 18.44
N GLY A 336 3.23 -4.24 17.65
CA GLY A 336 3.43 -5.68 17.87
C GLY A 336 4.12 -5.98 19.20
N GLN A 337 5.18 -5.23 19.53
CA GLN A 337 5.89 -5.35 20.80
C GLN A 337 5.03 -4.89 21.98
N GLU A 338 4.33 -3.78 21.83
CA GLU A 338 3.41 -3.26 22.84
C GLU A 338 2.28 -4.25 23.12
N THR A 339 1.71 -4.84 22.07
CA THR A 339 0.66 -5.86 22.17
C THR A 339 1.17 -7.11 22.88
N ALA A 340 2.35 -7.62 22.52
CA ALA A 340 2.94 -8.77 23.16
C ALA A 340 3.20 -8.52 24.66
N SER A 341 3.74 -7.34 25.01
CA SER A 341 3.98 -6.94 26.40
C SER A 341 2.68 -6.83 27.21
N ALA A 342 1.63 -6.26 26.63
CA ALA A 342 0.33 -6.14 27.28
C ALA A 342 -0.33 -7.51 27.51
N LEU A 343 -0.23 -8.42 26.55
CA LEU A 343 -0.75 -9.79 26.68
C LEU A 343 0.02 -10.59 27.74
N ALA A 344 1.35 -10.43 27.82
CA ALA A 344 2.16 -11.05 28.87
C ALA A 344 1.77 -10.53 30.25
N ALA A 345 1.65 -9.21 30.42
CA ALA A 345 1.22 -8.61 31.69
C ALA A 345 -0.19 -9.06 32.10
N TYR A 346 -1.10 -9.24 31.14
CA TYR A 346 -2.42 -9.81 31.41
C TYR A 346 -2.34 -11.26 31.89
N ALA A 347 -1.51 -12.09 31.24
CA ALA A 347 -1.31 -13.47 31.65
C ALA A 347 -0.76 -13.56 33.07
N ASP A 348 0.25 -12.76 33.42
CA ASP A 348 0.83 -12.69 34.77
C ASP A 348 -0.23 -12.26 35.82
N ALA A 349 -1.07 -11.28 35.48
CA ALA A 349 -2.16 -10.83 36.36
C ALA A 349 -3.18 -11.96 36.64
N VAL A 350 -3.50 -12.75 35.60
CA VAL A 350 -4.40 -13.93 35.77
C VAL A 350 -3.75 -14.99 36.65
N GLU A 351 -2.46 -15.31 36.43
CA GLU A 351 -1.72 -16.29 37.26
C GLU A 351 -1.64 -15.86 38.74
N CYS A 352 -1.37 -14.59 38.97
CA CYS A 352 -1.31 -14.01 40.32
C CYS A 352 -2.70 -13.79 40.95
N ARG A 353 -3.79 -14.07 40.24
CA ARG A 353 -5.18 -13.80 40.68
C ARG A 353 -5.42 -12.31 41.02
N VAL A 354 -4.69 -11.40 40.42
CA VAL A 354 -4.87 -9.96 40.53
C VAL A 354 -5.72 -9.52 39.34
N PHE A 355 -7.00 -9.89 39.39
CA PHE A 355 -7.95 -9.61 38.33
C PHE A 355 -9.33 -9.26 38.93
N PRO A 356 -10.05 -8.25 38.40
CA PRO A 356 -11.35 -7.82 38.93
C PRO A 356 -12.45 -8.89 38.82
#